data_9c00e5a7bd288fffd7922663ad2352cc
#
_entry.id   9c00e5a7bd288fffd7922663ad2352cc
#
_cell.length_a   1.000
_cell.length_b   1.000
_cell.length_c   1.000
_cell.angle_alpha   90.00
_cell.angle_beta   90.00
_cell.angle_gamma   90.00
#
_symmetry.space_group_name_H-M   'P 1'
#
loop_
_entity.id
_entity.type
_entity.pdbx_description
1 polymer ?
#
loop_
_entity_poly.entity_id
_entity_poly.type
_entity_poly.pdbx_seq_one_letter_code
_entity_poly.pdbx_strand_id
1 'polypeptide(L)'
;MSIQVKDKVALVTGANRGIGKAIVEAFLAHGAKKIYLAVRTPQTVEGLFEEHAEKVEAIKLDVTDPITVKAAAEVASDVEIVVNNAGVMEMATPLSPQAETLMRKELDVNAFGLLRMAQAFAPILEQNSGALVQLNSVLSMMTFTGISTYSASKAASYALTQGLREELGAKGVHVLSVHPGPIDTDMLPKGAGMQGENPSVVGEGIVEALAEGEFLLFPDQTARQAGAAYHFFAENVILAKR
;
A
#
# COMPACT_ATOMS: atom_id res chain seq x y z
N MET A 1 -11.61 1.96 -13.63
CA MET A 1 -12.60 0.94 -13.23
C MET A 1 -12.90 1.14 -11.77
N SER A 2 -14.15 0.99 -11.35
CA SER A 2 -14.53 1.11 -9.94
C SER A 2 -14.74 -0.29 -9.34
N ILE A 3 -14.38 -0.46 -8.07
CA ILE A 3 -14.60 -1.69 -7.32
C ILE A 3 -15.10 -1.34 -5.91
N GLN A 4 -16.21 -1.99 -5.50
CA GLN A 4 -16.74 -1.84 -4.14
C GLN A 4 -16.08 -2.85 -3.23
N VAL A 5 -15.73 -2.46 -2.01
CA VAL A 5 -15.16 -3.36 -1.00
C VAL A 5 -16.20 -4.38 -0.49
N LYS A 6 -17.47 -3.99 -0.52
CA LYS A 6 -18.58 -4.84 -0.08
C LYS A 6 -18.59 -6.18 -0.83
N ASP A 7 -18.74 -7.26 -0.07
CA ASP A 7 -18.79 -8.66 -0.54
C ASP A 7 -17.50 -9.15 -1.24
N LYS A 8 -16.39 -8.39 -1.15
CA LYS A 8 -15.09 -8.74 -1.77
C LYS A 8 -14.17 -9.47 -0.81
N VAL A 9 -13.30 -10.28 -1.37
CA VAL A 9 -12.16 -10.91 -0.69
C VAL A 9 -10.94 -10.03 -0.86
N ALA A 10 -10.33 -9.61 0.25
CA ALA A 10 -9.15 -8.74 0.24
C ALA A 10 -7.93 -9.42 0.89
N LEU A 11 -6.75 -8.96 0.52
CA LEU A 11 -5.49 -9.27 1.19
C LEU A 11 -4.79 -7.96 1.55
N VAL A 12 -4.35 -7.82 2.81
CA VAL A 12 -3.63 -6.63 3.28
C VAL A 12 -2.28 -7.06 3.86
N THR A 13 -1.18 -6.57 3.27
CA THR A 13 0.17 -6.80 3.82
C THR A 13 0.47 -5.85 4.96
N GLY A 14 1.12 -6.35 6.03
CA GLY A 14 1.39 -5.55 7.23
C GLY A 14 0.11 -5.18 8.01
N ALA A 15 -0.87 -6.09 8.04
CA ALA A 15 -2.21 -5.90 8.62
C ALA A 15 -2.26 -5.77 10.14
N ASN A 16 -1.14 -5.99 10.85
CA ASN A 16 -1.11 -6.12 12.31
C ASN A 16 -1.05 -4.78 13.07
N ARG A 17 -0.77 -3.65 12.41
CA ARG A 17 -0.65 -2.33 13.05
C ARG A 17 -0.78 -1.17 12.07
N GLY A 18 -0.84 0.04 12.62
CA GLY A 18 -0.79 1.29 11.85
C GLY A 18 -1.81 1.34 10.71
N ILE A 19 -1.35 1.80 9.54
CA ILE A 19 -2.21 1.95 8.35
C ILE A 19 -2.80 0.61 7.92
N GLY A 20 -2.01 -0.49 7.94
CA GLY A 20 -2.51 -1.81 7.54
C GLY A 20 -3.68 -2.29 8.39
N LYS A 21 -3.62 -2.12 9.72
CA LYS A 21 -4.73 -2.42 10.63
C LYS A 21 -5.95 -1.55 10.33
N ALA A 22 -5.75 -0.24 10.15
CA ALA A 22 -6.85 0.68 9.84
C ALA A 22 -7.54 0.37 8.50
N ILE A 23 -6.78 -0.10 7.49
CA ILE A 23 -7.37 -0.57 6.22
C ILE A 23 -8.25 -1.80 6.45
N VAL A 24 -7.81 -2.77 7.27
CA VAL A 24 -8.61 -3.95 7.61
C VAL A 24 -9.89 -3.53 8.32
N GLU A 25 -9.82 -2.64 9.30
CA GLU A 25 -10.98 -2.10 10.03
C GLU A 25 -11.98 -1.43 9.08
N ALA A 26 -11.50 -0.56 8.18
CA ALA A 26 -12.35 0.10 7.19
C ALA A 26 -13.02 -0.93 6.24
N PHE A 27 -12.27 -1.91 5.75
CA PHE A 27 -12.81 -2.92 4.84
C PHE A 27 -13.87 -3.80 5.53
N LEU A 28 -13.68 -4.17 6.79
CA LEU A 28 -14.66 -4.90 7.58
C LEU A 28 -15.93 -4.06 7.80
N ALA A 29 -15.79 -2.77 8.15
CA ALA A 29 -16.90 -1.83 8.34
C ALA A 29 -17.70 -1.63 7.04
N HIS A 30 -17.04 -1.65 5.88
CA HIS A 30 -17.67 -1.54 4.55
C HIS A 30 -18.11 -2.89 3.97
N GLY A 31 -18.15 -3.95 4.78
CA GLY A 31 -18.78 -5.22 4.43
C GLY A 31 -17.93 -6.13 3.55
N ALA A 32 -16.61 -6.07 3.66
CA ALA A 32 -15.75 -7.08 3.03
C ALA A 32 -16.20 -8.50 3.42
N LYS A 33 -16.17 -9.42 2.46
CA LYS A 33 -16.55 -10.81 2.65
C LYS A 33 -15.50 -11.56 3.46
N LYS A 34 -14.24 -11.35 3.15
CA LYS A 34 -13.10 -11.98 3.81
C LYS A 34 -11.85 -11.11 3.66
N ILE A 35 -10.97 -11.11 4.64
CA ILE A 35 -9.68 -10.42 4.58
C ILE A 35 -8.56 -11.36 5.02
N TYR A 36 -7.59 -11.58 4.14
CA TYR A 36 -6.34 -12.22 4.47
C TYR A 36 -5.40 -11.20 5.13
N LEU A 37 -5.05 -11.46 6.39
CA LEU A 37 -4.13 -10.66 7.19
C LEU A 37 -2.70 -11.14 6.90
N ALA A 38 -2.06 -10.57 5.89
CA ALA A 38 -0.74 -11.00 5.45
C ALA A 38 0.36 -10.34 6.29
N VAL A 39 1.02 -11.13 7.13
CA VAL A 39 2.04 -10.68 8.09
C VAL A 39 3.22 -11.65 8.16
N ARG A 40 4.40 -11.15 8.56
CA ARG A 40 5.60 -12.00 8.73
C ARG A 40 5.43 -13.03 9.85
N THR A 41 4.72 -12.66 10.90
CA THR A 41 4.49 -13.47 12.09
C THR A 41 2.98 -13.52 12.35
N PRO A 42 2.25 -14.58 11.97
CA PRO A 42 0.80 -14.70 12.11
C PRO A 42 0.28 -14.44 13.52
N GLN A 43 1.03 -14.82 14.55
CA GLN A 43 0.66 -14.58 15.95
C GLN A 43 0.46 -13.10 16.29
N THR A 44 1.00 -12.18 15.51
CA THR A 44 0.84 -10.73 15.75
C THR A 44 -0.54 -10.19 15.42
N VAL A 45 -1.40 -10.97 14.79
CA VAL A 45 -2.79 -10.61 14.48
C VAL A 45 -3.82 -11.41 15.27
N GLU A 46 -3.38 -12.36 16.11
CA GLU A 46 -4.27 -13.10 17.01
C GLU A 46 -4.98 -12.12 17.95
N GLY A 47 -6.30 -12.24 18.07
CA GLY A 47 -7.14 -11.38 18.90
C GLY A 47 -7.38 -9.95 18.41
N LEU A 48 -6.74 -9.50 17.33
CA LEU A 48 -6.91 -8.12 16.85
C LEU A 48 -8.29 -7.84 16.25
N PHE A 49 -8.97 -8.88 15.74
CA PHE A 49 -10.24 -8.75 15.02
C PHE A 49 -11.25 -9.79 15.51
N GLU A 50 -11.34 -9.99 16.83
CA GLU A 50 -12.19 -11.03 17.45
C GLU A 50 -13.66 -10.91 17.06
N GLU A 51 -14.19 -9.68 16.96
CA GLU A 51 -15.59 -9.42 16.55
C GLU A 51 -15.86 -9.81 15.08
N HIS A 52 -14.82 -10.08 14.30
CA HIS A 52 -14.89 -10.45 12.90
C HIS A 52 -14.05 -11.70 12.58
N ALA A 53 -13.85 -12.57 13.59
CA ALA A 53 -12.97 -13.74 13.46
C ALA A 53 -13.34 -14.65 12.27
N GLU A 54 -14.60 -14.73 11.91
CA GLU A 54 -15.09 -15.52 10.77
C GLU A 54 -14.78 -14.89 9.40
N LYS A 55 -14.40 -13.60 9.39
CA LYS A 55 -14.08 -12.85 8.17
C LYS A 55 -12.58 -12.62 7.95
N VAL A 56 -11.75 -12.97 8.92
CA VAL A 56 -10.30 -12.73 8.83
C VAL A 56 -9.51 -14.04 8.88
N GLU A 57 -8.47 -14.11 8.09
CA GLU A 57 -7.54 -15.25 8.07
C GLU A 57 -6.10 -14.77 8.04
N ALA A 58 -5.30 -15.19 9.04
CA ALA A 58 -3.88 -14.83 9.10
C ALA A 58 -3.06 -15.71 8.15
N ILE A 59 -2.26 -15.08 7.29
CA ILE A 59 -1.32 -15.79 6.42
C ILE A 59 0.10 -15.26 6.60
N LYS A 60 1.07 -16.18 6.56
CA LYS A 60 2.48 -15.82 6.62
C LYS A 60 2.92 -15.25 5.28
N LEU A 61 3.37 -13.98 5.28
CA LEU A 61 3.92 -13.31 4.11
C LEU A 61 5.00 -12.31 4.51
N ASP A 62 6.19 -12.47 3.98
CA ASP A 62 7.26 -11.48 3.96
C ASP A 62 7.49 -11.04 2.51
N VAL A 63 7.26 -9.77 2.22
CA VAL A 63 7.41 -9.22 0.86
C VAL A 63 8.85 -9.29 0.32
N THR A 64 9.84 -9.54 1.21
CA THR A 64 11.24 -9.74 0.83
C THR A 64 11.57 -11.19 0.47
N ASP A 65 10.68 -12.12 0.81
CA ASP A 65 10.86 -13.55 0.54
C ASP A 65 9.87 -14.04 -0.54
N PRO A 66 10.33 -14.26 -1.79
CA PRO A 66 9.47 -14.69 -2.89
C PRO A 66 8.79 -16.05 -2.64
N ILE A 67 9.34 -16.90 -1.76
CA ILE A 67 8.72 -18.19 -1.42
C ILE A 67 7.43 -17.95 -0.63
N THR A 68 7.49 -17.09 0.38
CA THR A 68 6.30 -16.80 1.19
C THR A 68 5.25 -16.02 0.39
N VAL A 69 5.67 -15.13 -0.51
CA VAL A 69 4.74 -14.40 -1.40
C VAL A 69 4.00 -15.36 -2.32
N LYS A 70 4.71 -16.31 -2.95
CA LYS A 70 4.11 -17.34 -3.80
C LYS A 70 3.15 -18.23 -3.03
N ALA A 71 3.55 -18.73 -1.86
CA ALA A 71 2.70 -19.55 -1.01
C ALA A 71 1.42 -18.80 -0.59
N ALA A 72 1.53 -17.50 -0.27
CA ALA A 72 0.38 -16.67 0.05
C ALA A 72 -0.59 -16.50 -1.14
N ALA A 73 -0.07 -16.38 -2.36
CA ALA A 73 -0.91 -16.31 -3.58
C ALA A 73 -1.64 -17.63 -3.86
N GLU A 74 -1.02 -18.77 -3.55
CA GLU A 74 -1.66 -20.09 -3.66
C GLU A 74 -2.81 -20.24 -2.64
N VAL A 75 -2.65 -19.75 -1.42
CA VAL A 75 -3.70 -19.77 -0.38
C VAL A 75 -4.82 -18.77 -0.69
N ALA A 76 -4.46 -17.53 -1.04
CA ALA A 76 -5.41 -16.45 -1.30
C ALA A 76 -5.80 -16.38 -2.79
N SER A 77 -6.10 -17.53 -3.41
CA SER A 77 -6.43 -17.64 -4.84
C SER A 77 -7.80 -17.05 -5.21
N ASP A 78 -8.62 -16.73 -4.22
CA ASP A 78 -9.94 -16.09 -4.37
C ASP A 78 -9.91 -14.56 -4.16
N VAL A 79 -8.72 -13.97 -3.99
CA VAL A 79 -8.59 -12.55 -3.69
C VAL A 79 -8.99 -11.66 -4.86
N GLU A 80 -9.72 -10.59 -4.54
CA GLU A 80 -10.19 -9.59 -5.50
C GLU A 80 -9.53 -8.22 -5.28
N ILE A 81 -9.06 -7.93 -4.03
CA ILE A 81 -8.38 -6.67 -3.70
C ILE A 81 -7.08 -7.00 -2.96
N VAL A 82 -5.95 -6.65 -3.54
CA VAL A 82 -4.63 -6.79 -2.89
C VAL A 82 -4.13 -5.41 -2.47
N VAL A 83 -3.93 -5.22 -1.17
CA VAL A 83 -3.34 -4.00 -0.59
C VAL A 83 -1.90 -4.28 -0.19
N ASN A 84 -0.95 -3.80 -1.00
CA ASN A 84 0.47 -3.84 -0.68
C ASN A 84 0.84 -2.63 0.20
N ASN A 85 0.64 -2.80 1.51
CA ASN A 85 0.88 -1.77 2.52
C ASN A 85 2.22 -1.95 3.25
N ALA A 86 2.77 -3.16 3.33
CA ALA A 86 4.04 -3.42 4.00
C ALA A 86 5.15 -2.47 3.51
N GLY A 87 5.83 -1.83 4.44
CA GLY A 87 6.89 -0.88 4.13
C GLY A 87 7.81 -0.65 5.33
N VAL A 88 8.98 -0.10 5.04
CA VAL A 88 9.98 0.32 6.05
C VAL A 88 10.48 1.72 5.73
N MET A 89 10.82 2.46 6.77
CA MET A 89 11.46 3.77 6.68
C MET A 89 12.68 3.80 7.60
N GLU A 90 13.81 4.11 7.03
CA GLU A 90 15.05 4.38 7.74
C GLU A 90 15.37 5.87 7.62
N MET A 91 16.14 6.39 8.55
CA MET A 91 16.50 7.81 8.55
C MET A 91 17.98 7.96 8.16
N ALA A 92 18.21 8.35 6.91
CA ALA A 92 19.55 8.61 6.41
C ALA A 92 19.60 9.80 5.45
N THR A 93 20.65 10.61 5.59
CA THR A 93 21.02 11.59 4.57
C THR A 93 21.80 10.90 3.45
N PRO A 94 21.86 11.47 2.23
CA PRO A 94 22.64 10.87 1.13
C PRO A 94 24.13 10.73 1.42
N LEU A 95 24.66 11.54 2.32
CA LEU A 95 26.10 11.51 2.72
C LEU A 95 26.35 10.66 3.97
N SER A 96 25.32 10.02 4.51
CA SER A 96 25.50 9.08 5.63
C SER A 96 26.34 7.88 5.20
N PRO A 97 27.33 7.44 6.00
CA PRO A 97 28.09 6.22 5.71
C PRO A 97 27.22 4.96 5.54
N GLN A 98 26.00 4.97 6.09
CA GLN A 98 25.05 3.86 6.04
C GLN A 98 24.01 4.03 4.90
N ALA A 99 24.02 5.14 4.16
CA ALA A 99 22.98 5.46 3.20
C ALA A 99 22.72 4.33 2.18
N GLU A 100 23.77 3.74 1.61
CA GLU A 100 23.63 2.64 0.66
C GLU A 100 23.00 1.39 1.30
N THR A 101 23.42 1.00 2.48
CA THR A 101 22.90 -0.18 3.19
C THR A 101 21.42 0.00 3.54
N LEU A 102 21.05 1.18 4.06
CA LEU A 102 19.66 1.49 4.42
C LEU A 102 18.78 1.59 3.18
N MET A 103 19.27 2.23 2.12
CA MET A 103 18.54 2.32 0.85
C MET A 103 18.29 0.94 0.23
N ARG A 104 19.26 0.02 0.26
CA ARG A 104 19.06 -1.34 -0.22
C ARG A 104 17.94 -2.06 0.53
N LYS A 105 17.89 -1.92 1.87
CA LYS A 105 16.82 -2.47 2.71
C LYS A 105 15.46 -1.85 2.36
N GLU A 106 15.41 -0.54 2.20
CA GLU A 106 14.18 0.17 1.83
C GLU A 106 13.71 -0.22 0.43
N LEU A 107 14.60 -0.31 -0.55
CA LEU A 107 14.27 -0.77 -1.90
C LEU A 107 13.76 -2.21 -1.90
N ASP A 108 14.36 -3.11 -1.13
CA ASP A 108 13.95 -4.51 -1.09
C ASP A 108 12.52 -4.69 -0.59
N VAL A 109 12.13 -3.93 0.43
CA VAL A 109 10.75 -3.96 0.95
C VAL A 109 9.81 -3.12 0.09
N ASN A 110 10.13 -1.82 -0.11
CA ASN A 110 9.19 -0.84 -0.63
C ASN A 110 9.01 -0.92 -2.17
N ALA A 111 10.04 -1.35 -2.91
CA ALA A 111 10.02 -1.41 -4.38
C ALA A 111 10.01 -2.86 -4.90
N PHE A 112 11.00 -3.68 -4.52
CA PHE A 112 11.03 -5.08 -4.95
C PHE A 112 9.91 -5.90 -4.32
N GLY A 113 9.48 -5.59 -3.08
CA GLY A 113 8.30 -6.16 -2.47
C GLY A 113 7.05 -5.94 -3.32
N LEU A 114 6.84 -4.71 -3.84
CA LEU A 114 5.76 -4.44 -4.79
C LEU A 114 5.84 -5.30 -6.05
N LEU A 115 7.02 -5.44 -6.65
CA LEU A 115 7.19 -6.28 -7.85
C LEU A 115 6.84 -7.73 -7.57
N ARG A 116 7.33 -8.30 -6.46
CA ARG A 116 7.03 -9.68 -6.07
C ARG A 116 5.53 -9.88 -5.86
N MET A 117 4.88 -8.97 -5.13
CA MET A 117 3.43 -8.99 -4.90
C MET A 117 2.66 -8.90 -6.22
N ALA A 118 2.99 -7.92 -7.07
CA ALA A 118 2.33 -7.76 -8.36
C ALA A 118 2.49 -9.00 -9.24
N GLN A 119 3.69 -9.56 -9.36
CA GLN A 119 3.95 -10.75 -10.17
C GLN A 119 3.18 -11.98 -9.68
N ALA A 120 3.08 -12.17 -8.36
CA ALA A 120 2.38 -13.32 -7.79
C ALA A 120 0.84 -13.19 -7.87
N PHE A 121 0.31 -11.98 -7.69
CA PHE A 121 -1.13 -11.77 -7.59
C PHE A 121 -1.80 -11.27 -8.88
N ALA A 122 -1.03 -10.75 -9.86
CA ALA A 122 -1.60 -10.26 -11.11
C ALA A 122 -2.50 -11.28 -11.82
N PRO A 123 -2.13 -12.57 -11.98
CA PRO A 123 -3.00 -13.55 -12.65
C PRO A 123 -4.33 -13.76 -11.91
N ILE A 124 -4.32 -13.70 -10.57
CA ILE A 124 -5.52 -13.86 -9.74
C ILE A 124 -6.41 -12.62 -9.89
N LEU A 125 -5.82 -11.43 -9.83
CA LEU A 125 -6.55 -10.17 -9.99
C LEU A 125 -7.13 -10.03 -11.41
N GLU A 126 -6.40 -10.46 -12.45
CA GLU A 126 -6.90 -10.51 -13.83
C GLU A 126 -8.14 -11.42 -13.96
N GLN A 127 -8.08 -12.62 -13.38
CA GLN A 127 -9.19 -13.57 -13.39
C GLN A 127 -10.44 -13.02 -12.69
N ASN A 128 -10.25 -12.25 -11.61
CA ASN A 128 -11.32 -11.75 -10.75
C ASN A 128 -11.73 -10.29 -11.09
N SER A 129 -11.15 -9.66 -12.12
CA SER A 129 -11.33 -8.23 -12.44
C SER A 129 -11.16 -7.36 -11.21
N GLY A 130 -10.08 -7.61 -10.48
CA GLY A 130 -9.83 -7.08 -9.14
C GLY A 130 -9.08 -5.76 -9.12
N ALA A 131 -8.47 -5.45 -7.96
CA ALA A 131 -7.67 -4.25 -7.75
C ALA A 131 -6.35 -4.51 -7.02
N LEU A 132 -5.31 -3.76 -7.41
CA LEU A 132 -4.03 -3.63 -6.70
C LEU A 132 -3.94 -2.24 -6.09
N VAL A 133 -3.86 -2.15 -4.77
CA VAL A 133 -3.66 -0.91 -4.02
C VAL A 133 -2.22 -0.87 -3.53
N GLN A 134 -1.47 0.16 -3.91
CA GLN A 134 -0.08 0.36 -3.48
C GLN A 134 0.04 1.53 -2.51
N LEU A 135 0.54 1.27 -1.30
CA LEU A 135 0.88 2.32 -0.32
C LEU A 135 2.24 2.96 -0.68
N ASN A 136 2.18 4.10 -1.36
CA ASN A 136 3.31 4.96 -1.64
C ASN A 136 3.49 6.01 -0.51
N SER A 137 3.74 7.27 -0.81
CA SER A 137 3.84 8.39 0.12
C SER A 137 3.88 9.70 -0.67
N VAL A 138 3.56 10.84 -0.07
CA VAL A 138 3.92 12.16 -0.62
C VAL A 138 5.42 12.28 -0.86
N LEU A 139 6.23 11.55 -0.08
CA LEU A 139 7.69 11.48 -0.22
C LEU A 139 8.15 10.67 -1.45
N SER A 140 7.24 10.10 -2.23
CA SER A 140 7.54 9.58 -3.57
C SER A 140 7.70 10.68 -4.63
N MET A 141 7.25 11.90 -4.33
CA MET A 141 7.26 13.07 -5.23
C MET A 141 8.22 14.17 -4.75
N MET A 142 8.60 14.14 -3.47
CA MET A 142 9.48 15.13 -2.84
C MET A 142 10.33 14.45 -1.75
N THR A 143 11.35 15.14 -1.24
CA THR A 143 12.20 14.61 -0.17
C THR A 143 12.61 15.69 0.81
N PHE A 144 13.02 15.24 2.00
CA PHE A 144 13.78 16.03 2.98
C PHE A 144 15.12 15.36 3.26
N THR A 145 16.14 16.12 3.62
CA THR A 145 17.51 15.63 3.76
C THR A 145 17.64 14.39 4.65
N GLY A 146 16.96 14.35 5.78
CA GLY A 146 17.06 13.24 6.75
C GLY A 146 16.40 11.92 6.35
N ILE A 147 15.60 11.90 5.28
CA ILE A 147 14.81 10.75 4.84
C ILE A 147 14.94 10.48 3.33
N SER A 148 16.08 10.88 2.75
CA SER A 148 16.28 10.84 1.29
C SER A 148 16.30 9.42 0.74
N THR A 149 16.85 8.44 1.47
CA THR A 149 16.88 7.04 1.04
C THR A 149 15.47 6.44 0.98
N TYR A 150 14.65 6.72 2.00
CA TYR A 150 13.25 6.33 2.00
C TYR A 150 12.48 6.96 0.82
N SER A 151 12.63 8.28 0.63
CA SER A 151 11.98 8.99 -0.49
C SER A 151 12.37 8.38 -1.84
N ALA A 152 13.64 8.04 -2.04
CA ALA A 152 14.11 7.36 -3.25
C ALA A 152 13.44 5.99 -3.43
N SER A 153 13.28 5.21 -2.36
CA SER A 153 12.60 3.91 -2.43
C SER A 153 11.10 4.05 -2.77
N LYS A 154 10.44 5.08 -2.22
CA LYS A 154 9.03 5.37 -2.53
C LYS A 154 8.85 5.99 -3.92
N ALA A 155 9.81 6.76 -4.42
CA ALA A 155 9.81 7.24 -5.81
C ALA A 155 9.95 6.07 -6.80
N ALA A 156 10.83 5.09 -6.52
CA ALA A 156 10.94 3.86 -7.29
C ALA A 156 9.62 3.06 -7.27
N SER A 157 9.03 2.89 -6.10
CA SER A 157 7.72 2.23 -5.93
C SER A 157 6.63 2.93 -6.74
N TYR A 158 6.56 4.27 -6.72
CA TYR A 158 5.56 5.02 -7.46
C TYR A 158 5.74 4.91 -8.99
N ALA A 159 6.98 4.96 -9.48
CA ALA A 159 7.26 4.74 -10.90
C ALA A 159 6.80 3.34 -11.36
N LEU A 160 7.05 2.30 -10.54
CA LEU A 160 6.56 0.94 -10.78
C LEU A 160 5.02 0.87 -10.75
N THR A 161 4.38 1.59 -9.83
CA THR A 161 2.91 1.64 -9.73
C THR A 161 2.28 2.25 -10.99
N GLN A 162 2.91 3.26 -11.60
CA GLN A 162 2.47 3.83 -12.88
C GLN A 162 2.55 2.81 -14.02
N GLY A 163 3.67 2.06 -14.12
CA GLY A 163 3.81 0.98 -15.10
C GLY A 163 2.79 -0.13 -14.89
N LEU A 164 2.56 -0.54 -13.65
CA LEU A 164 1.54 -1.54 -13.30
C LEU A 164 0.12 -1.06 -13.65
N ARG A 165 -0.18 0.24 -13.50
CA ARG A 165 -1.46 0.80 -13.94
C ARG A 165 -1.70 0.60 -15.43
N GLU A 166 -0.70 0.85 -16.27
CA GLU A 166 -0.81 0.65 -17.72
C GLU A 166 -0.96 -0.83 -18.06
N GLU A 167 -0.11 -1.68 -17.51
CA GLU A 167 -0.08 -3.11 -17.81
C GLU A 167 -1.32 -3.86 -17.29
N LEU A 168 -1.67 -3.68 -16.02
CA LEU A 168 -2.80 -4.34 -15.38
C LEU A 168 -4.14 -3.73 -15.82
N GLY A 169 -4.18 -2.43 -16.05
CA GLY A 169 -5.38 -1.74 -16.56
C GLY A 169 -5.81 -2.28 -17.93
N ALA A 170 -4.87 -2.59 -18.81
CA ALA A 170 -5.15 -3.24 -20.09
C ALA A 170 -5.78 -4.64 -19.95
N LYS A 171 -5.61 -5.29 -18.79
CA LYS A 171 -6.13 -6.61 -18.45
C LYS A 171 -7.37 -6.56 -17.53
N GLY A 172 -7.92 -5.37 -17.30
CA GLY A 172 -9.15 -5.22 -16.51
C GLY A 172 -8.93 -5.15 -15.00
N VAL A 173 -7.69 -4.97 -14.53
CA VAL A 173 -7.37 -4.80 -13.11
C VAL A 173 -7.24 -3.32 -12.77
N HIS A 174 -7.93 -2.86 -11.73
CA HIS A 174 -7.77 -1.50 -11.22
C HIS A 174 -6.49 -1.37 -10.41
N VAL A 175 -5.76 -0.26 -10.58
CA VAL A 175 -4.58 0.07 -9.77
C VAL A 175 -4.81 1.39 -9.06
N LEU A 176 -4.65 1.40 -7.74
CA LEU A 176 -4.75 2.58 -6.89
C LEU A 176 -3.39 2.88 -6.22
N SER A 177 -2.89 4.09 -6.41
CA SER A 177 -1.67 4.61 -5.79
C SER A 177 -2.03 5.54 -4.64
N VAL A 178 -1.72 5.15 -3.41
CA VAL A 178 -2.05 5.90 -2.20
C VAL A 178 -0.82 6.65 -1.71
N HIS A 179 -0.95 7.96 -1.49
CA HIS A 179 0.15 8.86 -1.13
C HIS A 179 -0.11 9.56 0.21
N PRO A 180 -0.01 8.85 1.36
CA PRO A 180 -0.17 9.49 2.66
C PRO A 180 0.95 10.49 2.95
N GLY A 181 0.60 11.55 3.69
CA GLY A 181 1.54 12.39 4.42
C GLY A 181 1.89 11.78 5.78
N PRO A 182 2.09 12.60 6.83
CA PRO A 182 2.34 12.10 8.19
C PRO A 182 1.08 11.43 8.76
N ILE A 183 1.18 10.13 9.07
CA ILE A 183 0.13 9.35 9.74
C ILE A 183 0.64 8.88 11.09
N ASP A 184 -0.19 8.98 12.13
CA ASP A 184 0.16 8.59 13.52
C ASP A 184 0.28 7.07 13.62
N THR A 185 1.51 6.61 13.45
CA THR A 185 1.91 5.20 13.52
C THR A 185 3.29 5.08 14.16
N ASP A 186 3.71 3.87 14.48
CA ASP A 186 5.07 3.60 14.97
C ASP A 186 6.17 4.00 13.97
N MET A 187 5.83 4.18 12.71
CA MET A 187 6.77 4.61 11.67
C MET A 187 7.05 6.12 11.73
N LEU A 188 6.13 6.92 12.27
CA LEU A 188 6.32 8.37 12.41
C LEU A 188 7.36 8.65 13.49
N PRO A 189 8.45 9.41 13.19
CA PRO A 189 9.50 9.69 14.16
C PRO A 189 8.95 10.48 15.37
N LYS A 190 9.03 9.88 16.55
CA LYS A 190 8.61 10.55 17.78
C LYS A 190 9.55 11.71 18.09
N GLY A 191 8.99 12.88 18.42
CA GLY A 191 9.78 14.08 18.79
C GLY A 191 10.20 14.97 17.61
N ALA A 192 9.84 14.64 16.37
CA ALA A 192 10.12 15.48 15.21
C ALA A 192 9.20 16.72 15.08
N GLY A 193 8.31 16.96 16.06
CA GLY A 193 7.34 18.07 16.00
C GLY A 193 6.25 17.91 14.95
N MET A 194 6.21 16.78 14.25
CA MET A 194 5.16 16.46 13.27
C MET A 194 4.02 15.74 13.98
N GLN A 195 2.80 16.23 13.78
CA GLN A 195 1.58 15.56 14.21
C GLN A 195 1.03 14.77 13.02
N GLY A 196 0.91 13.46 13.17
CA GLY A 196 0.28 12.59 12.18
C GLY A 196 -1.25 12.61 12.30
N GLU A 197 -1.94 12.42 11.18
CA GLU A 197 -3.39 12.17 11.20
C GLU A 197 -3.68 10.70 11.60
N ASN A 198 -4.93 10.45 12.01
CA ASN A 198 -5.37 9.10 12.38
C ASN A 198 -5.26 8.14 11.18
N PRO A 199 -4.71 6.94 11.34
CA PRO A 199 -4.62 5.96 10.26
C PRO A 199 -5.95 5.63 9.55
N SER A 200 -7.08 5.80 10.22
CA SER A 200 -8.41 5.56 9.64
C SER A 200 -8.69 6.40 8.39
N VAL A 201 -8.12 7.61 8.27
CA VAL A 201 -8.30 8.45 7.07
C VAL A 201 -7.74 7.78 5.80
N VAL A 202 -6.73 6.92 5.96
CA VAL A 202 -6.17 6.16 4.84
C VAL A 202 -7.08 5.00 4.46
N GLY A 203 -7.60 4.26 5.46
CA GLY A 203 -8.51 3.14 5.22
C GLY A 203 -9.81 3.58 4.53
N GLU A 204 -10.47 4.61 5.07
CA GLU A 204 -11.70 5.17 4.50
C GLU A 204 -11.44 5.76 3.10
N GLY A 205 -10.36 6.53 2.93
CA GLY A 205 -10.00 7.08 1.62
C GLY A 205 -9.77 6.00 0.55
N ILE A 206 -9.17 4.86 0.91
CA ILE A 206 -8.99 3.73 -0.02
C ILE A 206 -10.35 3.17 -0.45
N VAL A 207 -11.30 3.01 0.47
CA VAL A 207 -12.65 2.52 0.14
C VAL A 207 -13.34 3.45 -0.85
N GLU A 208 -13.30 4.77 -0.61
CA GLU A 208 -13.88 5.79 -1.47
C GLU A 208 -13.20 5.80 -2.86
N ALA A 209 -11.86 5.86 -2.90
CA ALA A 209 -11.10 5.92 -4.15
C ALA A 209 -11.29 4.66 -5.03
N LEU A 210 -11.40 3.46 -4.43
CA LEU A 210 -11.74 2.23 -5.14
C LEU A 210 -13.14 2.30 -5.76
N ALA A 211 -14.11 2.82 -5.01
CA ALA A 211 -15.49 2.98 -5.49
C ALA A 211 -15.61 3.99 -6.63
N GLU A 212 -14.78 5.04 -6.64
CA GLU A 212 -14.74 6.07 -7.68
C GLU A 212 -13.86 5.68 -8.88
N GLY A 213 -13.02 4.65 -8.72
CA GLY A 213 -12.10 4.21 -9.78
C GLY A 213 -10.90 5.13 -9.95
N GLU A 214 -10.50 5.80 -8.89
CA GLU A 214 -9.37 6.73 -8.85
C GLU A 214 -8.02 5.98 -9.00
N PHE A 215 -7.04 6.64 -9.63
CA PHE A 215 -5.67 6.14 -9.64
C PHE A 215 -4.82 6.72 -8.51
N LEU A 216 -5.06 7.98 -8.14
CA LEU A 216 -4.27 8.70 -7.13
C LEU A 216 -5.15 9.04 -5.93
N LEU A 217 -4.70 8.67 -4.74
CA LEU A 217 -5.31 9.03 -3.47
C LEU A 217 -4.33 9.80 -2.58
N PHE A 218 -4.76 10.97 -2.11
CA PHE A 218 -4.08 11.81 -1.12
C PHE A 218 -4.97 11.93 0.13
N PRO A 219 -4.86 11.00 1.10
CA PRO A 219 -5.91 10.79 2.11
C PRO A 219 -5.98 11.86 3.20
N ASP A 220 -4.84 12.39 3.64
CA ASP A 220 -4.74 13.34 4.75
C ASP A 220 -4.55 14.79 4.26
N GLN A 221 -4.63 15.76 5.17
CA GLN A 221 -4.55 17.20 4.82
C GLN A 221 -3.22 17.57 4.15
N THR A 222 -2.10 17.07 4.68
CA THR A 222 -0.76 17.31 4.10
C THR A 222 -0.67 16.68 2.71
N ALA A 223 -1.18 15.46 2.57
CA ALA A 223 -1.24 14.76 1.31
C ALA A 223 -2.09 15.52 0.28
N ARG A 224 -3.27 16.01 0.65
CA ARG A 224 -4.14 16.81 -0.23
C ARG A 224 -3.46 18.09 -0.73
N GLN A 225 -2.68 18.76 0.12
CA GLN A 225 -1.90 19.94 -0.31
C GLN A 225 -0.83 19.57 -1.34
N ALA A 226 -0.09 18.47 -1.11
CA ALA A 226 0.88 17.97 -2.07
C ALA A 226 0.22 17.54 -3.39
N GLY A 227 -0.91 16.84 -3.30
CA GLY A 227 -1.72 16.42 -4.45
C GLY A 227 -2.21 17.60 -5.28
N ALA A 228 -2.72 18.66 -4.64
CA ALA A 228 -3.16 19.87 -5.33
C ALA A 228 -2.01 20.54 -6.11
N ALA A 229 -0.80 20.59 -5.53
CA ALA A 229 0.37 21.12 -6.23
C ALA A 229 0.84 20.21 -7.38
N TYR A 230 0.62 18.91 -7.27
CA TYR A 230 1.00 17.90 -8.26
C TYR A 230 -0.04 17.73 -9.38
N HIS A 231 -1.26 18.20 -9.19
CA HIS A 231 -2.45 17.93 -10.02
C HIS A 231 -2.21 18.19 -11.51
N PHE A 232 -1.69 19.37 -11.86
CA PHE A 232 -1.43 19.72 -13.26
C PHE A 232 -0.51 18.73 -13.95
N PHE A 233 0.58 18.31 -13.29
CA PHE A 233 1.51 17.33 -13.83
C PHE A 233 0.82 15.96 -13.93
N ALA A 234 0.08 15.56 -12.91
CA ALA A 234 -0.62 14.28 -12.89
C ALA A 234 -1.58 14.18 -14.08
N GLU A 235 -2.43 15.16 -14.31
CA GLU A 235 -3.40 15.12 -15.41
C GLU A 235 -2.77 15.13 -16.80
N ASN A 236 -1.73 15.96 -17.01
CA ASN A 236 -1.18 16.16 -18.35
C ASN A 236 -0.06 15.17 -18.72
N VAL A 237 0.53 14.47 -17.73
CA VAL A 237 1.66 13.56 -17.95
C VAL A 237 1.35 12.13 -17.51
N ILE A 238 0.82 11.94 -16.30
CA ILE A 238 0.62 10.60 -15.73
C ILE A 238 -0.69 9.97 -16.21
N LEU A 239 -1.77 10.75 -16.23
CA LEU A 239 -3.11 10.28 -16.58
C LEU A 239 -3.46 10.47 -18.05
N ALA A 240 -2.65 11.24 -18.77
CA ALA A 240 -2.84 11.45 -20.20
C ALA A 240 -2.85 10.11 -20.96
N LYS A 241 -3.80 9.95 -21.87
CA LYS A 241 -3.80 8.78 -22.77
C LYS A 241 -2.55 8.83 -23.65
N ARG A 242 -1.75 7.80 -23.59
CA ARG A 242 -0.59 7.59 -24.46
C ARG A 242 -0.97 6.69 -25.62
#